data_b6b25b8858a9940956608dcf876094b5
#
_entry.id   b6b25b8858a9940956608dcf876094b5
#
_cell.length_a   1.000
_cell.length_b   1.000
_cell.length_c   1.000
_cell.angle_alpha   90.00
_cell.angle_beta   90.00
_cell.angle_gamma   90.00
#
_symmetry.space_group_name_H-M   'P 1'
#
loop_
_entity.id
_entity.type
_entity.pdbx_description
1 polymer ?
#
loop_
_entity_poly.entity_id
_entity_poly.type
_entity_poly.pdbx_seq_one_letter_code
_entity_poly.pdbx_strand_id
1 'polypeptide(L)'
;MKTILTPLALLLSVALVGAENWPGFRGPTQQGISMERDLPVNWSAESNIAWKTPIPGNGWSSPAIWGDRVFLTTTTDDDTKCRVLCVDRKSGAILWNKEVFEQVPRRKENKNSYATPTPTTDGRHVFAVFGDGSVVALTVEGEVAWTNREVKFYSRHGLGASPLLYSNLLIMPYDGSNPIGSAGVYPKVSDEEKLGWQIPWDKAFVAALDIKTGKRAWTAKRGMSRIAHMSPILVNDGTREIVVSAAGDRVQGFNPLTGEMFWSAYAQGEGVTPSPVFGDGRLFASSGFEKTTLRCWSLADAAGDITTNALQWEGKKGVPTQPSPIYVKPYLYAITDGGIATCFAPDDGEIIWQERVGGNHSASPVYAERRIYFLSEDGETTVINVGSEFKVIAKNALKEKCQASIAISQGQLFIRSEKHLFCVGKK
;
A
#
# COMPACT_ATOMS: atom_id res chain seq x y z
N MET A 1 -31.63 59.87 -21.98
CA MET A 1 -30.99 58.95 -21.01
C MET A 1 -30.33 57.81 -21.81
N LYS A 2 -29.02 57.77 -21.85
CA LYS A 2 -28.25 56.68 -22.51
C LYS A 2 -27.82 55.70 -21.41
N THR A 3 -28.35 54.51 -21.46
CA THR A 3 -28.02 53.40 -20.53
C THR A 3 -26.70 52.81 -21.00
N ILE A 4 -25.66 52.92 -20.18
CA ILE A 4 -24.35 52.27 -20.40
C ILE A 4 -24.42 50.88 -19.80
N LEU A 5 -24.41 49.85 -20.62
CA LEU A 5 -24.20 48.47 -20.21
C LEU A 5 -22.71 48.21 -20.00
N THR A 6 -22.29 47.98 -18.77
CA THR A 6 -20.96 47.52 -18.41
C THR A 6 -20.89 46.01 -18.60
N PRO A 7 -19.92 45.44 -19.34
CA PRO A 7 -19.78 44.00 -19.44
C PRO A 7 -19.17 43.42 -18.13
N LEU A 8 -19.91 42.52 -17.50
CA LEU A 8 -19.42 41.71 -16.37
C LEU A 8 -18.42 40.68 -16.88
N ALA A 9 -17.14 40.93 -16.68
CA ALA A 9 -16.10 39.97 -16.99
C ALA A 9 -16.16 38.82 -15.97
N LEU A 10 -16.57 37.65 -16.42
CA LEU A 10 -16.53 36.40 -15.65
C LEU A 10 -15.07 35.95 -15.53
N LEU A 11 -14.41 36.25 -14.41
CA LEU A 11 -13.12 35.68 -14.07
C LEU A 11 -13.31 34.18 -13.77
N LEU A 12 -13.02 33.32 -14.75
CA LEU A 12 -12.80 31.91 -14.51
C LEU A 12 -11.54 31.76 -13.64
N SER A 13 -11.73 31.53 -12.35
CA SER A 13 -10.66 31.06 -11.50
C SER A 13 -10.31 29.65 -11.91
N VAL A 14 -9.25 29.47 -12.71
CA VAL A 14 -8.60 28.18 -12.89
C VAL A 14 -7.99 27.85 -11.54
N ALA A 15 -8.64 26.98 -10.79
CA ALA A 15 -8.02 26.37 -9.62
C ALA A 15 -6.78 25.63 -10.12
N LEU A 16 -5.60 26.17 -9.84
CA LEU A 16 -4.35 25.44 -9.95
C LEU A 16 -4.50 24.21 -9.03
N VAL A 17 -4.75 23.05 -9.62
CA VAL A 17 -4.60 21.77 -8.92
C VAL A 17 -3.14 21.72 -8.53
N GLY A 18 -2.84 21.96 -7.25
CA GLY A 18 -1.48 21.88 -6.74
C GLY A 18 -0.92 20.50 -7.02
N ALA A 19 0.37 20.42 -7.31
CA ALA A 19 1.08 19.16 -7.53
C ALA A 19 0.79 18.18 -6.40
N GLU A 20 0.31 16.97 -6.73
CA GLU A 20 -0.08 15.98 -5.75
C GLU A 20 1.16 15.28 -5.16
N ASN A 21 1.24 15.20 -3.85
CA ASN A 21 2.21 14.36 -3.16
C ASN A 21 1.70 12.92 -3.14
N TRP A 22 2.63 11.97 -3.09
CA TRP A 22 2.34 10.53 -2.93
C TRP A 22 2.98 10.04 -1.63
N PRO A 23 2.42 10.37 -0.46
CA PRO A 23 3.12 10.36 0.81
C PRO A 23 3.46 8.98 1.37
N GLY A 24 2.96 7.91 0.77
CA GLY A 24 3.17 6.53 1.24
C GLY A 24 2.55 5.51 0.32
N PHE A 25 2.37 4.29 0.82
CA PHE A 25 1.82 3.19 0.04
C PHE A 25 0.42 3.53 -0.50
N ARG A 26 0.27 3.41 -1.83
CA ARG A 26 -0.95 3.72 -2.58
C ARG A 26 -1.42 5.18 -2.47
N GLY A 27 -0.50 6.09 -2.15
CA GLY A 27 -0.68 7.54 -2.29
C GLY A 27 -1.56 8.22 -1.25
N PRO A 28 -2.08 9.41 -1.56
CA PRO A 28 -2.77 10.26 -0.59
C PRO A 28 -4.06 9.64 -0.06
N THR A 29 -4.71 8.79 -0.84
CA THR A 29 -5.93 8.08 -0.45
C THR A 29 -5.68 6.72 0.20
N GLN A 30 -4.44 6.21 0.19
CA GLN A 30 -4.04 4.85 0.51
C GLN A 30 -4.76 3.78 -0.35
N GLN A 31 -5.42 4.20 -1.42
CA GLN A 31 -6.24 3.34 -2.27
C GLN A 31 -5.80 3.32 -3.74
N GLY A 32 -4.66 3.98 -4.07
CA GLY A 32 -4.11 3.98 -5.43
C GLY A 32 -4.76 4.99 -6.37
N ILE A 33 -5.52 5.96 -5.84
CA ILE A 33 -6.22 6.99 -6.62
C ILE A 33 -5.38 8.27 -6.65
N SER A 34 -5.17 8.81 -7.85
CA SER A 34 -4.55 10.11 -8.09
C SER A 34 -5.51 11.04 -8.83
N MET A 35 -5.43 12.32 -8.50
CA MET A 35 -6.13 13.40 -9.20
C MET A 35 -5.24 14.09 -10.25
N GLU A 36 -3.99 13.64 -10.38
CA GLU A 36 -3.01 14.15 -11.36
C GLU A 36 -3.51 13.96 -12.80
N ARG A 37 -3.03 14.84 -13.67
CA ARG A 37 -3.38 14.87 -15.10
C ARG A 37 -2.13 14.86 -15.97
N ASP A 38 -2.33 14.69 -17.26
CA ASP A 38 -1.27 14.66 -18.27
C ASP A 38 -0.23 13.56 -18.07
N LEU A 39 -0.67 12.44 -17.46
CA LEU A 39 0.19 11.30 -17.18
C LEU A 39 0.59 10.55 -18.46
N PRO A 40 1.80 9.98 -18.50
CA PRO A 40 2.28 9.22 -19.63
C PRO A 40 1.40 7.98 -19.88
N VAL A 41 1.07 7.77 -21.16
CA VAL A 41 0.35 6.60 -21.63
C VAL A 41 1.30 5.62 -22.31
N ASN A 42 2.29 6.15 -23.05
CA ASN A 42 3.25 5.35 -23.80
C ASN A 42 4.68 5.62 -23.35
N TRP A 43 5.42 4.55 -23.04
CA TRP A 43 6.85 4.55 -22.74
C TRP A 43 7.49 3.19 -23.02
N SER A 44 8.81 3.14 -22.97
CA SER A 44 9.58 1.91 -22.98
C SER A 44 10.80 2.08 -22.06
N ALA A 45 11.67 1.06 -21.97
CA ALA A 45 12.92 1.19 -21.22
C ALA A 45 13.83 2.34 -21.71
N GLU A 46 13.61 2.84 -22.95
CA GLU A 46 14.47 3.80 -23.64
C GLU A 46 13.72 5.09 -24.05
N SER A 47 12.38 5.09 -24.01
CA SER A 47 11.57 6.23 -24.46
C SER A 47 10.64 6.73 -23.36
N ASN A 48 10.44 8.05 -23.30
CA ASN A 48 9.61 8.75 -22.32
C ASN A 48 10.03 8.46 -20.86
N ILE A 49 11.33 8.25 -20.64
CA ILE A 49 11.98 8.14 -19.34
C ILE A 49 12.68 9.46 -19.06
N ALA A 50 12.20 10.18 -18.05
CA ALA A 50 12.83 11.44 -17.62
C ALA A 50 14.22 11.16 -17.03
N TRP A 51 14.32 10.13 -16.20
CA TRP A 51 15.56 9.61 -15.65
C TRP A 51 15.39 8.17 -15.14
N LYS A 52 16.52 7.49 -14.97
CA LYS A 52 16.64 6.13 -14.44
C LYS A 52 17.81 6.10 -13.48
N THR A 53 17.57 5.78 -12.22
CA THR A 53 18.60 5.80 -11.16
C THR A 53 18.82 4.41 -10.58
N PRO A 54 20.06 3.88 -10.54
CA PRO A 54 20.37 2.64 -9.86
C PRO A 54 20.08 2.76 -8.36
N ILE A 55 19.34 1.80 -7.80
CA ILE A 55 19.06 1.74 -6.36
C ILE A 55 19.88 0.61 -5.76
N PRO A 56 20.78 0.89 -4.81
CA PRO A 56 21.63 -0.13 -4.21
C PRO A 56 20.83 -1.10 -3.35
N GLY A 57 21.24 -2.37 -3.36
CA GLY A 57 20.70 -3.42 -2.49
C GLY A 57 19.32 -3.95 -2.89
N ASN A 58 18.64 -4.56 -1.93
CA ASN A 58 17.39 -5.29 -2.13
C ASN A 58 16.22 -4.59 -1.44
N GLY A 59 15.07 -4.49 -2.12
CA GLY A 59 13.88 -3.92 -1.50
C GLY A 59 12.72 -3.78 -2.47
N TRP A 60 11.50 -3.92 -1.95
CA TRP A 60 10.26 -3.79 -2.71
C TRP A 60 9.37 -2.64 -2.24
N SER A 61 9.89 -1.73 -1.41
CA SER A 61 9.10 -0.54 -1.05
C SER A 61 8.70 0.23 -2.30
N SER A 62 7.45 0.66 -2.36
CA SER A 62 7.01 1.61 -3.37
C SER A 62 7.64 2.99 -3.10
N PRO A 63 7.73 3.88 -4.10
CA PRO A 63 8.18 5.24 -3.85
C PRO A 63 7.17 6.02 -3.01
N ALA A 64 7.65 6.75 -2.00
CA ALA A 64 6.91 7.79 -1.29
C ALA A 64 7.43 9.15 -1.73
N ILE A 65 6.55 10.09 -2.09
CA ILE A 65 6.94 11.34 -2.75
C ILE A 65 6.34 12.54 -2.01
N TRP A 66 7.19 13.52 -1.71
CA TRP A 66 6.75 14.80 -1.19
C TRP A 66 7.57 15.94 -1.79
N GLY A 67 6.90 16.84 -2.49
CA GLY A 67 7.56 17.92 -3.23
C GLY A 67 8.58 17.38 -4.24
N ASP A 68 9.84 17.77 -4.09
CA ASP A 68 10.93 17.35 -4.97
C ASP A 68 11.74 16.14 -4.42
N ARG A 69 11.20 15.39 -3.48
CA ARG A 69 11.89 14.26 -2.84
C ARG A 69 11.13 12.94 -3.01
N VAL A 70 11.86 11.88 -3.35
CA VAL A 70 11.36 10.51 -3.45
C VAL A 70 12.10 9.66 -2.43
N PHE A 71 11.35 8.98 -1.56
CA PHE A 71 11.90 8.15 -0.49
C PHE A 71 11.67 6.68 -0.77
N LEU A 72 12.69 5.87 -0.48
CA LEU A 72 12.69 4.41 -0.61
C LEU A 72 13.39 3.78 0.59
N THR A 73 13.06 2.51 0.85
CA THR A 73 13.84 1.64 1.75
C THR A 73 14.58 0.58 0.96
N THR A 74 15.75 0.16 1.43
CA THR A 74 16.53 -0.93 0.84
C THR A 74 17.38 -1.62 1.92
N THR A 75 17.88 -2.80 1.62
CA THR A 75 18.88 -3.49 2.43
C THR A 75 20.11 -3.76 1.59
N THR A 76 21.31 -3.66 2.18
CA THR A 76 22.59 -3.93 1.55
C THR A 76 23.40 -4.94 2.36
N ASP A 77 24.60 -5.31 1.87
CA ASP A 77 25.54 -6.21 2.55
C ASP A 77 24.85 -7.52 2.98
N ASP A 78 24.33 -8.27 1.98
CA ASP A 78 23.58 -9.51 2.17
C ASP A 78 22.39 -9.34 3.14
N ASP A 79 21.65 -8.24 2.97
CA ASP A 79 20.47 -7.85 3.75
C ASP A 79 20.74 -7.55 5.25
N THR A 80 21.99 -7.40 5.67
CA THR A 80 22.35 -7.07 7.07
C THR A 80 22.12 -5.61 7.41
N LYS A 81 22.24 -4.70 6.43
CA LYS A 81 22.14 -3.25 6.64
C LYS A 81 20.83 -2.69 6.09
N CYS A 82 20.01 -2.15 6.98
CA CYS A 82 18.77 -1.46 6.62
C CYS A 82 19.06 0.01 6.28
N ARG A 83 18.55 0.47 5.15
CA ARG A 83 18.83 1.82 4.63
C ARG A 83 17.56 2.53 4.17
N VAL A 84 17.55 3.85 4.36
CA VAL A 84 16.57 4.75 3.75
C VAL A 84 17.29 5.64 2.74
N LEU A 85 16.67 5.86 1.57
CA LEU A 85 17.21 6.70 0.52
C LEU A 85 16.27 7.86 0.23
N CYS A 86 16.86 9.01 -0.13
CA CYS A 86 16.15 10.12 -0.76
C CYS A 86 16.74 10.37 -2.14
N VAL A 87 15.86 10.44 -3.13
CA VAL A 87 16.21 10.75 -4.52
C VAL A 87 15.55 12.08 -4.89
N ASP A 88 16.28 12.93 -5.58
CA ASP A 88 15.73 14.16 -6.17
C ASP A 88 14.74 13.80 -7.28
N ARG A 89 13.52 14.25 -7.15
CA ARG A 89 12.43 13.91 -8.07
C ARG A 89 12.69 14.41 -9.51
N LYS A 90 13.36 15.55 -9.67
CA LYS A 90 13.56 16.17 -10.98
C LYS A 90 14.74 15.56 -11.74
N SER A 91 15.83 15.31 -11.03
CA SER A 91 17.09 14.84 -11.64
C SER A 91 17.33 13.34 -11.51
N GLY A 92 16.69 12.68 -10.55
CA GLY A 92 17.00 11.30 -10.18
C GLY A 92 18.28 11.14 -9.34
N ALA A 93 18.94 12.22 -8.94
CA ALA A 93 20.14 12.13 -8.13
C ALA A 93 19.81 11.59 -6.72
N ILE A 94 20.61 10.66 -6.19
CA ILE A 94 20.50 10.25 -4.80
C ILE A 94 21.03 11.39 -3.93
N LEU A 95 20.14 12.06 -3.19
CA LEU A 95 20.49 13.17 -2.30
C LEU A 95 21.18 12.66 -1.04
N TRP A 96 20.69 11.55 -0.50
CA TRP A 96 21.28 10.84 0.63
C TRP A 96 20.85 9.37 0.65
N ASN A 97 21.68 8.55 1.29
CA ASN A 97 21.48 7.12 1.48
C ASN A 97 21.98 6.76 2.89
N LYS A 98 21.05 6.68 3.84
CA LYS A 98 21.35 6.55 5.26
C LYS A 98 21.19 5.11 5.73
N GLU A 99 22.25 4.53 6.29
CA GLU A 99 22.14 3.32 7.09
C GLU A 99 21.49 3.65 8.42
N VAL A 100 20.45 2.92 8.80
CA VAL A 100 19.64 3.21 9.98
C VAL A 100 19.64 2.08 11.01
N PHE A 101 19.78 0.83 10.56
CA PHE A 101 19.85 -0.35 11.43
C PHE A 101 20.78 -1.40 10.84
N GLU A 102 21.33 -2.19 11.74
CA GLU A 102 21.83 -3.54 11.43
C GLU A 102 20.79 -4.57 11.88
N GLN A 103 20.64 -5.61 11.09
CA GLN A 103 19.77 -6.76 11.36
C GLN A 103 20.48 -8.06 11.05
N VAL A 104 19.97 -9.16 11.60
CA VAL A 104 20.35 -10.51 11.21
C VAL A 104 19.31 -10.99 10.19
N PRO A 105 19.70 -11.19 8.92
CA PRO A 105 18.78 -11.70 7.89
C PRO A 105 18.28 -13.10 8.28
N ARG A 106 16.97 -13.30 8.19
CA ARG A 106 16.29 -14.55 8.53
C ARG A 106 15.60 -15.10 7.31
N ARG A 107 15.14 -16.34 7.39
CA ARG A 107 14.35 -16.91 6.31
C ARG A 107 13.10 -16.06 6.06
N LYS A 108 12.87 -15.73 4.80
CA LYS A 108 11.64 -15.08 4.30
C LYS A 108 11.20 -15.73 2.98
N GLU A 109 9.99 -15.44 2.53
CA GLU A 109 9.55 -15.86 1.20
C GLU A 109 10.35 -15.11 0.10
N ASN A 110 10.60 -15.80 -1.01
CA ASN A 110 11.42 -15.26 -2.11
C ASN A 110 10.79 -14.01 -2.76
N LYS A 111 9.48 -13.88 -2.74
CA LYS A 111 8.78 -12.69 -3.23
C LYS A 111 8.83 -11.51 -2.27
N ASN A 112 9.30 -11.68 -1.04
CA ASN A 112 9.42 -10.61 -0.06
C ASN A 112 10.87 -10.13 0.09
N SER A 113 11.06 -8.95 0.68
CA SER A 113 12.35 -8.39 1.08
C SER A 113 12.29 -7.88 2.52
N TYR A 114 13.45 -7.59 3.13
CA TYR A 114 13.49 -6.96 4.46
C TYR A 114 13.15 -5.46 4.41
N ALA A 115 13.04 -4.89 3.20
CA ALA A 115 12.68 -3.50 2.92
C ALA A 115 11.46 -3.46 1.97
N THR A 116 10.42 -4.26 2.26
CA THR A 116 9.15 -4.26 1.54
C THR A 116 8.20 -3.17 2.01
N PRO A 117 8.07 -2.87 3.33
CA PRO A 117 7.21 -1.77 3.74
C PRO A 117 7.61 -0.46 3.07
N THR A 118 6.63 0.19 2.44
CA THR A 118 6.81 1.51 1.84
C THR A 118 6.92 2.55 2.95
N PRO A 119 7.93 3.44 2.92
CA PRO A 119 8.01 4.53 3.87
C PRO A 119 6.84 5.49 3.70
N THR A 120 6.51 6.23 4.76
CA THR A 120 5.53 7.31 4.68
C THR A 120 6.14 8.63 5.15
N THR A 121 5.57 9.77 4.72
CA THR A 121 6.13 11.08 5.02
C THR A 121 5.04 12.12 5.25
N ASP A 122 5.29 13.05 6.18
CA ASP A 122 4.49 14.26 6.42
C ASP A 122 5.09 15.51 5.75
N GLY A 123 6.15 15.33 4.95
CA GLY A 123 6.92 16.42 4.32
C GLY A 123 7.98 17.06 5.20
N ARG A 124 8.06 16.69 6.49
CA ARG A 124 9.11 17.09 7.44
C ARG A 124 9.96 15.90 7.86
N HIS A 125 9.31 14.75 8.01
CA HIS A 125 9.93 13.49 8.39
C HIS A 125 9.57 12.39 7.41
N VAL A 126 10.42 11.39 7.38
CA VAL A 126 10.20 10.11 6.69
C VAL A 126 10.20 9.02 7.74
N PHE A 127 9.15 8.21 7.74
CA PHE A 127 8.98 7.08 8.66
C PHE A 127 9.14 5.78 7.87
N ALA A 128 10.10 4.96 8.27
CA ALA A 128 10.38 3.70 7.62
C ALA A 128 10.29 2.52 8.60
N VAL A 129 9.77 1.40 8.11
CA VAL A 129 9.63 0.14 8.86
C VAL A 129 10.39 -0.95 8.11
N PHE A 130 11.08 -1.82 8.84
CA PHE A 130 11.85 -2.92 8.27
C PHE A 130 11.31 -4.28 8.70
N GLY A 131 11.80 -5.31 8.03
CA GLY A 131 11.29 -6.68 8.16
C GLY A 131 11.32 -7.29 9.56
N ASP A 132 12.19 -6.76 10.46
CA ASP A 132 12.31 -7.15 11.86
C ASP A 132 11.39 -6.37 12.82
N GLY A 133 10.52 -5.51 12.29
CA GLY A 133 9.63 -4.65 13.05
C GLY A 133 10.26 -3.33 13.52
N SER A 134 11.54 -3.09 13.24
CA SER A 134 12.24 -1.84 13.57
C SER A 134 11.64 -0.65 12.81
N VAL A 135 11.47 0.47 13.51
CA VAL A 135 10.91 1.72 12.97
C VAL A 135 11.92 2.85 13.15
N VAL A 136 12.07 3.69 12.15
CA VAL A 136 12.89 4.90 12.20
C VAL A 136 12.14 6.09 11.66
N ALA A 137 12.32 7.26 12.28
CA ALA A 137 12.00 8.56 11.70
C ALA A 137 13.28 9.30 11.35
N LEU A 138 13.34 9.83 10.14
CA LEU A 138 14.39 10.75 9.71
C LEU A 138 13.77 12.08 9.34
N THR A 139 14.52 13.16 9.46
CA THR A 139 14.15 14.40 8.75
C THR A 139 14.22 14.17 7.24
N VAL A 140 13.58 15.01 6.46
CA VAL A 140 13.67 14.92 5.00
C VAL A 140 15.09 15.19 4.46
N GLU A 141 15.99 15.72 5.29
CA GLU A 141 17.43 15.90 5.03
C GLU A 141 18.27 14.65 5.37
N GLY A 142 17.66 13.61 5.99
CA GLY A 142 18.32 12.34 6.30
C GLY A 142 18.92 12.23 7.70
N GLU A 143 18.60 13.16 8.61
CA GLU A 143 19.02 13.06 10.01
C GLU A 143 18.05 12.19 10.79
N VAL A 144 18.57 11.25 11.60
CA VAL A 144 17.74 10.37 12.44
C VAL A 144 17.14 11.19 13.57
N ALA A 145 15.81 11.30 13.59
CA ALA A 145 15.07 11.97 14.66
C ALA A 145 14.85 11.01 15.85
N TRP A 146 14.43 9.79 15.58
CA TRP A 146 14.26 8.73 16.59
C TRP A 146 14.24 7.35 15.94
N THR A 147 14.43 6.32 16.77
CA THR A 147 14.27 4.92 16.42
C THR A 147 13.39 4.20 17.44
N ASN A 148 12.64 3.20 17.01
CA ASN A 148 11.89 2.31 17.89
C ASN A 148 12.11 0.86 17.48
N ARG A 149 12.57 0.02 18.40
CA ARG A 149 12.78 -1.43 18.25
C ARG A 149 12.10 -2.23 19.36
N GLU A 150 11.01 -1.70 19.93
CA GLU A 150 10.23 -2.38 20.98
C GLU A 150 9.56 -3.65 20.46
N VAL A 151 9.00 -3.58 19.25
CA VAL A 151 8.40 -4.74 18.60
C VAL A 151 9.47 -5.46 17.81
N LYS A 152 9.82 -6.66 18.26
CA LYS A 152 10.64 -7.58 17.49
C LYS A 152 9.70 -8.52 16.73
N PHE A 153 9.76 -8.46 15.42
CA PHE A 153 8.87 -9.23 14.56
C PHE A 153 9.65 -10.22 13.70
N TYR A 154 9.18 -11.44 13.66
CA TYR A 154 9.63 -12.44 12.71
C TYR A 154 8.45 -13.23 12.16
N SER A 155 8.44 -13.40 10.87
CA SER A 155 7.57 -14.29 10.15
C SER A 155 8.38 -14.90 9.01
N ARG A 156 8.20 -16.19 8.74
CA ARG A 156 8.83 -16.83 7.57
C ARG A 156 8.41 -16.20 6.24
N HIS A 157 7.36 -15.41 6.22
CA HIS A 157 6.91 -14.65 5.04
C HIS A 157 7.51 -13.24 5.00
N GLY A 158 8.08 -12.74 6.12
CA GLY A 158 8.54 -11.38 6.29
C GLY A 158 7.42 -10.41 6.63
N LEU A 159 7.77 -9.16 6.95
CA LEU A 159 6.82 -8.06 7.16
C LEU A 159 6.57 -7.35 5.82
N GLY A 160 5.29 -7.24 5.41
CA GLY A 160 4.90 -6.58 4.16
C GLY A 160 4.09 -5.30 4.36
N ALA A 161 3.45 -5.13 5.52
CA ALA A 161 2.58 -3.99 5.80
C ALA A 161 3.34 -2.66 5.83
N SER A 162 2.85 -1.66 5.13
CA SER A 162 3.35 -0.29 5.18
C SER A 162 2.64 0.51 6.27
N PRO A 163 3.32 1.47 6.92
CA PRO A 163 2.71 2.29 7.96
C PRO A 163 1.69 3.28 7.39
N LEU A 164 0.66 3.57 8.17
CA LEU A 164 -0.30 4.64 7.95
C LEU A 164 0.04 5.83 8.83
N LEU A 165 0.12 7.01 8.23
CA LEU A 165 0.27 8.27 8.97
C LEU A 165 -1.10 8.92 9.16
N TYR A 166 -1.45 9.22 10.41
CA TYR A 166 -2.66 9.95 10.75
C TYR A 166 -2.39 10.97 11.86
N SER A 167 -2.59 12.25 11.57
CA SER A 167 -2.30 13.33 12.51
C SER A 167 -0.86 13.25 13.06
N ASN A 168 -0.68 13.05 14.33
CA ASN A 168 0.61 12.86 14.99
C ASN A 168 0.94 11.39 15.30
N LEU A 169 0.30 10.45 14.61
CA LEU A 169 0.43 9.01 14.84
C LEU A 169 0.89 8.25 13.61
N LEU A 170 1.83 7.32 13.82
CA LEU A 170 2.25 6.31 12.85
C LEU A 170 1.63 4.98 13.26
N ILE A 171 0.72 4.45 12.45
CA ILE A 171 -0.10 3.29 12.77
C ILE A 171 0.39 2.07 11.99
N MET A 172 0.66 0.96 12.69
CA MET A 172 1.18 -0.28 12.13
C MET A 172 0.43 -1.50 12.67
N PRO A 173 0.03 -2.45 11.80
CA PRO A 173 -0.42 -3.76 12.22
C PRO A 173 0.77 -4.70 12.47
N TYR A 174 0.64 -5.55 13.49
CA TYR A 174 1.53 -6.66 13.81
C TYR A 174 0.69 -7.92 13.97
N ASP A 175 0.56 -8.66 12.88
CA ASP A 175 -0.31 -9.82 12.82
C ASP A 175 0.34 -11.08 13.36
N GLY A 176 -0.47 -12.05 13.74
CA GLY A 176 0.00 -13.29 14.33
C GLY A 176 0.80 -14.12 13.33
N SER A 177 2.07 -14.34 13.60
CA SER A 177 3.00 -15.08 12.75
C SER A 177 3.27 -16.51 13.23
N ASN A 178 2.66 -16.89 14.35
CA ASN A 178 2.87 -18.20 14.99
C ASN A 178 1.56 -18.77 15.56
N PRO A 179 1.24 -20.07 15.35
CA PRO A 179 0.10 -20.72 15.98
C PRO A 179 0.11 -20.65 17.50
N ILE A 180 -1.06 -20.65 18.11
CA ILE A 180 -1.21 -20.73 19.57
C ILE A 180 -0.64 -22.06 20.05
N GLY A 181 0.19 -22.01 21.12
CA GLY A 181 0.78 -23.22 21.70
C GLY A 181 1.70 -23.98 20.74
N SER A 182 2.36 -23.29 19.86
CA SER A 182 3.02 -23.72 18.63
C SER A 182 4.16 -24.74 18.78
N ALA A 183 4.36 -25.35 19.91
CA ALA A 183 5.38 -26.39 20.08
C ALA A 183 5.23 -27.59 19.11
N GLY A 184 4.31 -27.59 18.16
CA GLY A 184 4.07 -28.72 17.30
C GLY A 184 3.60 -28.49 15.87
N VAL A 185 3.21 -27.29 15.45
CA VAL A 185 2.57 -27.10 14.13
C VAL A 185 3.59 -26.86 13.02
N TYR A 186 4.77 -26.34 13.33
CA TYR A 186 5.89 -26.27 12.39
C TYR A 186 7.03 -27.15 12.90
N PRO A 187 7.16 -28.41 12.43
CA PRO A 187 8.12 -29.38 12.95
C PRO A 187 9.60 -29.04 12.72
N LYS A 188 9.88 -27.90 12.09
CA LYS A 188 11.26 -27.37 11.91
C LYS A 188 11.28 -25.90 12.32
N VAL A 189 10.98 -25.62 13.58
CA VAL A 189 11.23 -24.31 14.18
C VAL A 189 12.74 -24.13 14.23
N SER A 190 13.28 -23.16 13.47
CA SER A 190 14.69 -22.80 13.53
C SER A 190 15.02 -22.27 14.93
N ASP A 191 16.30 -22.22 15.30
CA ASP A 191 16.70 -21.63 16.59
C ASP A 191 16.29 -20.16 16.70
N GLU A 192 16.12 -19.49 15.58
CA GLU A 192 15.62 -18.12 15.48
C GLU A 192 14.13 -17.99 15.82
N GLU A 193 13.34 -18.99 15.46
CA GLU A 193 11.91 -19.04 15.84
C GLU A 193 11.74 -19.23 17.35
N LYS A 194 12.72 -19.81 18.01
CA LYS A 194 12.75 -19.95 19.47
C LYS A 194 13.04 -18.63 20.21
N LEU A 195 13.48 -17.57 19.50
CA LEU A 195 13.84 -16.27 20.09
C LEU A 195 12.63 -15.43 20.57
N GLY A 196 11.40 -15.92 20.42
CA GLY A 196 10.19 -15.22 20.87
C GLY A 196 9.85 -13.94 20.08
N TRP A 197 10.33 -13.82 18.85
CA TRP A 197 10.02 -12.69 17.96
C TRP A 197 8.75 -12.94 17.14
N GLN A 198 8.19 -14.12 17.21
CA GLN A 198 6.93 -14.46 16.59
C GLN A 198 5.77 -14.06 17.50
N ILE A 199 4.77 -13.45 16.89
CA ILE A 199 3.55 -13.07 17.59
C ILE A 199 2.56 -14.21 17.50
N PRO A 200 2.13 -14.83 18.63
CA PRO A 200 1.05 -15.81 18.63
C PRO A 200 -0.22 -15.24 18.01
N TRP A 201 -1.01 -16.08 17.33
CA TRP A 201 -2.22 -15.66 16.63
C TRP A 201 -3.24 -14.93 17.51
N ASP A 202 -3.32 -15.30 18.81
CA ASP A 202 -4.20 -14.66 19.79
C ASP A 202 -3.59 -13.36 20.38
N LYS A 203 -2.36 -13.01 20.02
CA LYS A 203 -1.64 -11.81 20.49
C LYS A 203 -1.43 -10.76 19.41
N ALA A 204 -2.02 -10.95 18.22
CA ALA A 204 -1.98 -9.96 17.14
C ALA A 204 -2.54 -8.61 17.61
N PHE A 205 -1.95 -7.52 17.12
CA PHE A 205 -2.34 -6.17 17.54
C PHE A 205 -2.07 -5.13 16.44
N VAL A 206 -2.72 -3.98 16.59
CA VAL A 206 -2.36 -2.74 15.87
C VAL A 206 -1.77 -1.79 16.90
N ALA A 207 -0.68 -1.11 16.54
CA ALA A 207 -0.05 -0.10 17.41
C ALA A 207 0.06 1.23 16.70
N ALA A 208 -0.01 2.30 17.47
CA ALA A 208 0.35 3.64 17.03
C ALA A 208 1.54 4.17 17.81
N LEU A 209 2.47 4.79 17.09
CA LEU A 209 3.59 5.52 17.67
C LEU A 209 3.36 7.02 17.48
N ASP A 210 3.69 7.81 18.50
CA ASP A 210 3.75 9.26 18.37
C ASP A 210 4.91 9.63 17.42
N ILE A 211 4.63 10.38 16.36
CA ILE A 211 5.61 10.68 15.31
C ILE A 211 6.76 11.59 15.76
N LYS A 212 6.59 12.34 16.84
CA LYS A 212 7.64 13.22 17.36
C LYS A 212 8.66 12.49 18.22
N THR A 213 8.19 11.45 18.93
CA THR A 213 9.00 10.79 19.96
C THR A 213 9.31 9.33 19.66
N GLY A 214 8.58 8.71 18.73
CA GLY A 214 8.65 7.28 18.45
C GLY A 214 8.07 6.41 19.57
N LYS A 215 7.52 7.00 20.63
CA LYS A 215 6.93 6.25 21.75
C LYS A 215 5.55 5.72 21.37
N ARG A 216 5.20 4.58 21.94
CA ARG A 216 3.88 3.97 21.74
C ARG A 216 2.79 4.84 22.36
N ALA A 217 1.84 5.29 21.55
CA ALA A 217 0.67 6.07 21.97
C ALA A 217 -0.47 5.15 22.42
N TRP A 218 -0.76 4.11 21.61
CA TRP A 218 -1.78 3.12 21.93
C TRP A 218 -1.48 1.75 21.31
N THR A 219 -2.15 0.72 21.80
CA THR A 219 -2.15 -0.63 21.25
C THR A 219 -3.56 -1.20 21.28
N ALA A 220 -4.05 -1.66 20.13
CA ALA A 220 -5.35 -2.31 20.00
C ALA A 220 -5.14 -3.82 19.75
N LYS A 221 -5.68 -4.66 20.62
CA LYS A 221 -5.66 -6.13 20.44
C LYS A 221 -6.63 -6.51 19.33
N ARG A 222 -6.18 -7.40 18.42
CA ARG A 222 -7.04 -7.92 17.35
C ARG A 222 -7.89 -9.10 17.77
N GLY A 223 -7.51 -9.79 18.82
CA GLY A 223 -7.97 -11.14 19.10
C GLY A 223 -7.30 -12.17 18.17
N MET A 224 -7.95 -13.31 17.96
CA MET A 224 -7.43 -14.38 17.11
C MET A 224 -7.30 -13.91 15.68
N SER A 225 -6.06 -13.87 15.15
CA SER A 225 -5.77 -13.47 13.78
C SER A 225 -4.43 -14.05 13.32
N ARG A 226 -4.47 -14.74 12.17
CA ARG A 226 -3.29 -15.30 11.50
C ARG A 226 -2.53 -14.20 10.74
N ILE A 227 -1.40 -14.58 10.15
CA ILE A 227 -0.50 -13.66 9.44
C ILE A 227 -1.21 -12.89 8.32
N ALA A 228 -0.88 -11.62 8.20
CA ALA A 228 -1.21 -10.77 7.07
C ALA A 228 -0.06 -9.81 6.76
N HIS A 229 -0.10 -9.19 5.58
CA HIS A 229 0.92 -8.31 5.06
C HIS A 229 0.34 -7.01 4.51
N MET A 230 -0.97 -6.79 4.70
CA MET A 230 -1.66 -5.65 4.14
C MET A 230 -1.45 -4.37 4.94
N SER A 231 -1.44 -3.26 4.24
CA SER A 231 -1.33 -1.94 4.83
C SER A 231 -2.71 -1.42 5.24
N PRO A 232 -2.85 -0.77 6.42
CA PRO A 232 -4.11 -0.17 6.84
C PRO A 232 -4.47 1.03 5.96
N ILE A 233 -5.76 1.34 5.90
CA ILE A 233 -6.29 2.53 5.22
C ILE A 233 -7.07 3.41 6.19
N LEU A 234 -7.15 4.71 5.90
CA LEU A 234 -8.05 5.64 6.55
C LEU A 234 -9.31 5.80 5.72
N VAL A 235 -10.47 5.66 6.35
CA VAL A 235 -11.77 5.88 5.71
C VAL A 235 -12.61 6.81 6.56
N ASN A 236 -13.57 7.49 5.91
CA ASN A 236 -14.60 8.26 6.58
C ASN A 236 -15.96 7.67 6.22
N ASP A 237 -16.71 7.16 7.21
CA ASP A 237 -18.02 6.54 7.00
C ASP A 237 -19.16 7.55 6.89
N GLY A 238 -18.85 8.85 6.92
CA GLY A 238 -19.80 9.97 6.95
C GLY A 238 -20.04 10.52 8.35
N THR A 239 -19.66 9.79 9.40
CA THR A 239 -19.82 10.20 10.80
C THR A 239 -18.49 10.31 11.54
N ARG A 240 -17.51 9.51 11.17
CA ARG A 240 -16.20 9.41 11.85
C ARG A 240 -15.11 8.92 10.91
N GLU A 241 -13.88 9.21 11.29
CA GLU A 241 -12.69 8.63 10.66
C GLU A 241 -12.34 7.30 11.32
N ILE A 242 -11.99 6.31 10.50
CA ILE A 242 -11.76 4.92 10.92
C ILE A 242 -10.47 4.43 10.27
N VAL A 243 -9.55 3.92 11.07
CA VAL A 243 -8.46 3.08 10.54
C VAL A 243 -9.01 1.68 10.29
N VAL A 244 -9.08 1.30 9.03
CA VAL A 244 -9.44 -0.06 8.65
C VAL A 244 -8.16 -0.87 8.46
N SER A 245 -8.06 -1.94 9.23
CA SER A 245 -6.95 -2.89 9.15
C SER A 245 -7.50 -4.30 9.05
N ALA A 246 -7.29 -4.94 7.92
CA ALA A 246 -7.62 -6.33 7.74
C ALA A 246 -6.41 -7.20 8.17
N ALA A 247 -6.64 -8.41 8.54
CA ALA A 247 -5.65 -9.38 8.99
C ALA A 247 -5.98 -10.77 8.43
N GLY A 248 -5.33 -11.81 8.88
CA GLY A 248 -5.58 -13.15 8.35
C GLY A 248 -7.03 -13.59 8.47
N ASP A 249 -7.62 -13.41 9.63
CA ASP A 249 -8.99 -13.87 9.90
C ASP A 249 -9.98 -12.73 10.13
N ARG A 250 -9.53 -11.48 10.15
CA ARG A 250 -10.39 -10.36 10.55
C ARG A 250 -10.16 -9.12 9.71
N VAL A 251 -11.26 -8.39 9.49
CA VAL A 251 -11.23 -7.00 9.02
C VAL A 251 -11.82 -6.16 10.16
N GLN A 252 -11.09 -5.13 10.58
CA GLN A 252 -11.45 -4.38 11.79
C GLN A 252 -11.31 -2.88 11.57
N GLY A 253 -12.23 -2.12 12.18
CA GLY A 253 -12.20 -0.67 12.20
C GLY A 253 -11.89 -0.14 13.59
N PHE A 254 -10.93 0.80 13.67
CA PHE A 254 -10.45 1.37 14.91
C PHE A 254 -10.56 2.88 14.91
N ASN A 255 -10.77 3.47 16.09
CA ASN A 255 -10.57 4.89 16.31
C ASN A 255 -9.08 5.21 16.07
N PRO A 256 -8.75 6.09 15.11
CA PRO A 256 -7.35 6.37 14.79
C PRO A 256 -6.57 7.02 15.92
N LEU A 257 -7.22 7.75 16.84
CA LEU A 257 -6.57 8.46 17.94
C LEU A 257 -6.37 7.60 19.20
N THR A 258 -7.27 6.63 19.45
CA THR A 258 -7.27 5.87 20.70
C THR A 258 -7.00 4.39 20.54
N GLY A 259 -7.15 3.84 19.32
CA GLY A 259 -7.08 2.40 19.05
C GLY A 259 -8.33 1.63 19.52
N GLU A 260 -9.37 2.31 20.00
CA GLU A 260 -10.64 1.68 20.33
C GLU A 260 -11.23 1.00 19.08
N MET A 261 -11.61 -0.26 19.20
CA MET A 261 -12.22 -1.01 18.10
C MET A 261 -13.70 -0.66 17.99
N PHE A 262 -14.11 -0.13 16.86
CA PHE A 262 -15.51 0.19 16.56
C PHE A 262 -16.29 -1.04 16.12
N TRP A 263 -15.66 -1.85 15.24
CA TRP A 263 -16.28 -3.04 14.67
C TRP A 263 -15.23 -4.06 14.22
N SER A 264 -15.68 -5.29 14.05
CA SER A 264 -14.89 -6.41 13.54
C SER A 264 -15.74 -7.30 12.64
N ALA A 265 -15.20 -7.74 11.51
CA ALA A 265 -15.76 -8.77 10.66
C ALA A 265 -14.82 -9.98 10.60
N TYR A 266 -15.36 -11.18 10.68
CA TYR A 266 -14.61 -12.41 10.44
C TYR A 266 -14.49 -12.63 8.92
N ALA A 267 -13.29 -12.81 8.42
CA ALA A 267 -13.00 -12.88 6.98
C ALA A 267 -12.33 -14.19 6.53
N GLN A 268 -11.96 -15.04 7.45
CA GLN A 268 -11.28 -16.32 7.25
C GLN A 268 -10.24 -16.31 6.12
N GLY A 269 -9.01 -15.95 6.44
CA GLY A 269 -7.91 -15.90 5.47
C GLY A 269 -6.56 -16.06 6.17
N GLU A 270 -5.54 -16.44 5.41
CA GLU A 270 -4.14 -16.46 5.85
C GLU A 270 -3.26 -15.87 4.75
N GLY A 271 -2.18 -15.18 5.15
CA GLY A 271 -1.29 -14.53 4.19
C GLY A 271 -1.96 -13.40 3.41
N VAL A 272 -2.92 -12.68 4.03
CA VAL A 272 -3.65 -11.60 3.38
C VAL A 272 -2.68 -10.48 3.03
N THR A 273 -2.56 -10.18 1.73
CA THR A 273 -1.68 -9.13 1.22
C THR A 273 -2.47 -7.93 0.68
N PRO A 274 -3.63 -8.12 -0.01
CA PRO A 274 -4.39 -7.02 -0.56
C PRO A 274 -4.93 -6.10 0.53
N SER A 275 -4.57 -4.82 0.47
CA SER A 275 -5.19 -3.80 1.31
C SER A 275 -6.66 -3.61 0.93
N PRO A 276 -7.56 -3.37 1.89
CA PRO A 276 -8.95 -3.09 1.59
C PRO A 276 -9.09 -1.78 0.81
N VAL A 277 -10.24 -1.60 0.16
CA VAL A 277 -10.64 -0.32 -0.46
C VAL A 277 -12.03 0.06 -0.01
N PHE A 278 -12.29 1.36 0.02
CA PHE A 278 -13.55 1.92 0.49
C PHE A 278 -14.09 2.93 -0.52
N GLY A 279 -15.39 2.89 -0.75
CA GLY A 279 -16.09 3.87 -1.55
C GLY A 279 -17.60 3.72 -1.44
N ASP A 280 -18.31 4.83 -1.55
CA ASP A 280 -19.77 4.91 -1.45
C ASP A 280 -20.36 4.16 -0.22
N GLY A 281 -19.69 4.30 0.95
CA GLY A 281 -20.11 3.68 2.20
C GLY A 281 -19.82 2.17 2.30
N ARG A 282 -19.12 1.58 1.33
CA ARG A 282 -18.81 0.16 1.25
C ARG A 282 -17.32 -0.11 1.40
N LEU A 283 -17.01 -1.17 2.13
CA LEU A 283 -15.67 -1.69 2.30
C LEU A 283 -15.51 -2.99 1.51
N PHE A 284 -14.49 -3.06 0.68
CA PHE A 284 -14.14 -4.25 -0.10
C PHE A 284 -12.81 -4.81 0.40
N ALA A 285 -12.77 -6.09 0.77
CA ALA A 285 -11.54 -6.74 1.21
C ALA A 285 -11.44 -8.19 0.72
N SER A 286 -10.23 -8.59 0.34
CA SER A 286 -9.89 -9.97 -0.02
C SER A 286 -9.36 -10.72 1.20
N SER A 287 -9.65 -12.02 1.29
CA SER A 287 -9.14 -12.90 2.36
C SER A 287 -7.77 -13.52 2.06
N GLY A 288 -7.10 -13.12 0.98
CA GLY A 288 -5.77 -13.62 0.64
C GLY A 288 -5.76 -15.08 0.14
N PHE A 289 -4.72 -15.85 0.51
CA PHE A 289 -4.43 -17.16 -0.09
C PHE A 289 -5.35 -18.28 0.34
N GLU A 290 -5.77 -18.32 1.61
CA GLU A 290 -6.68 -19.36 2.07
C GLU A 290 -8.13 -18.97 1.77
N LYS A 291 -8.84 -19.84 1.02
CA LYS A 291 -10.24 -19.60 0.62
C LYS A 291 -10.46 -18.20 0.03
N THR A 292 -9.60 -17.83 -0.92
CA THR A 292 -9.61 -16.50 -1.57
C THR A 292 -11.02 -16.05 -1.90
N THR A 293 -11.48 -15.00 -1.21
CA THR A 293 -12.84 -14.47 -1.30
C THR A 293 -12.78 -12.96 -1.20
N LEU A 294 -13.43 -12.28 -2.13
CA LEU A 294 -13.65 -10.83 -2.06
C LEU A 294 -15.01 -10.60 -1.39
N ARG A 295 -15.03 -9.74 -0.38
CA ARG A 295 -16.24 -9.43 0.37
C ARG A 295 -16.51 -7.94 0.37
N CYS A 296 -17.79 -7.59 0.38
CA CYS A 296 -18.27 -6.22 0.52
C CYS A 296 -19.11 -6.09 1.79
N TRP A 297 -18.74 -5.15 2.65
CA TRP A 297 -19.54 -4.76 3.81
C TRP A 297 -20.01 -3.32 3.68
N SER A 298 -21.25 -3.05 4.08
CA SER A 298 -21.72 -1.68 4.33
C SER A 298 -21.10 -1.20 5.65
N LEU A 299 -20.54 0.02 5.67
CA LEU A 299 -20.08 0.64 6.91
C LEU A 299 -21.10 1.62 7.52
N ALA A 300 -22.27 1.75 6.93
CA ALA A 300 -23.36 2.51 7.53
C ALA A 300 -23.71 1.90 8.90
N ASP A 301 -23.60 2.70 9.95
CA ASP A 301 -23.86 2.29 11.35
C ASP A 301 -23.06 1.07 11.84
N ALA A 302 -21.90 0.79 11.23
CA ALA A 302 -21.07 -0.35 11.57
C ALA A 302 -20.59 -0.27 13.03
N ALA A 303 -20.97 -1.25 13.86
CA ALA A 303 -20.59 -1.36 15.26
C ALA A 303 -20.55 -2.82 15.73
N GLY A 304 -19.62 -3.16 16.61
CA GLY A 304 -19.50 -4.52 17.16
C GLY A 304 -19.12 -5.57 16.11
N ASP A 305 -19.78 -6.71 16.10
CA ASP A 305 -19.57 -7.76 15.10
C ASP A 305 -20.44 -7.49 13.86
N ILE A 306 -19.77 -7.19 12.74
CA ILE A 306 -20.42 -6.91 11.47
C ILE A 306 -20.28 -8.03 10.44
N THR A 307 -19.86 -9.21 10.86
CA THR A 307 -19.52 -10.35 9.98
C THR A 307 -20.65 -10.67 9.00
N THR A 308 -21.89 -10.73 9.47
CA THR A 308 -23.05 -11.12 8.66
C THR A 308 -24.06 -10.01 8.46
N ASN A 309 -24.29 -9.17 9.45
CA ASN A 309 -25.33 -8.13 9.42
C ASN A 309 -25.01 -6.98 8.46
N ALA A 310 -23.73 -6.68 8.22
CA ALA A 310 -23.29 -5.66 7.27
C ALA A 310 -22.80 -6.24 5.93
N LEU A 311 -22.64 -7.56 5.82
CA LEU A 311 -22.19 -8.21 4.59
C LEU A 311 -23.25 -8.04 3.49
N GLN A 312 -22.83 -7.45 2.37
CA GLN A 312 -23.68 -7.24 1.20
C GLN A 312 -23.55 -8.41 0.22
N TRP A 313 -22.31 -8.80 -0.07
CA TRP A 313 -22.00 -9.91 -0.97
C TRP A 313 -20.59 -10.47 -0.74
N GLU A 314 -20.37 -11.67 -1.26
CA GLU A 314 -19.04 -12.26 -1.40
C GLU A 314 -18.86 -12.96 -2.75
N GLY A 315 -17.64 -12.90 -3.31
CA GLY A 315 -17.28 -13.48 -4.60
C GLY A 315 -15.94 -14.22 -4.53
N LYS A 316 -15.80 -15.28 -5.35
CA LYS A 316 -14.59 -16.13 -5.38
C LYS A 316 -13.86 -16.11 -6.73
N LYS A 317 -14.46 -15.53 -7.77
CA LYS A 317 -13.87 -15.44 -9.11
C LYS A 317 -13.18 -14.09 -9.30
N GLY A 318 -12.03 -14.08 -9.96
CA GLY A 318 -11.29 -12.84 -10.26
C GLY A 318 -10.70 -12.14 -9.03
N VAL A 319 -10.57 -12.83 -7.91
CA VAL A 319 -10.12 -12.27 -6.63
C VAL A 319 -8.60 -12.31 -6.54
N PRO A 320 -7.95 -11.19 -6.21
CA PRO A 320 -6.50 -11.13 -6.04
C PRO A 320 -6.06 -11.75 -4.70
N THR A 321 -4.85 -12.30 -4.67
CA THR A 321 -4.18 -12.76 -3.44
C THR A 321 -3.01 -11.88 -3.03
N GLN A 322 -2.41 -11.10 -3.95
CA GLN A 322 -1.34 -10.15 -3.67
C GLN A 322 -1.70 -8.71 -4.03
N PRO A 323 -2.10 -8.36 -5.29
CA PRO A 323 -2.48 -7.00 -5.62
C PRO A 323 -3.74 -6.54 -4.86
N SER A 324 -3.76 -5.33 -4.37
CA SER A 324 -4.97 -4.73 -3.80
C SER A 324 -5.97 -4.41 -4.91
N PRO A 325 -7.28 -4.51 -4.67
CA PRO A 325 -8.29 -4.00 -5.59
C PRO A 325 -8.23 -2.47 -5.67
N ILE A 326 -8.97 -1.88 -6.60
CA ILE A 326 -9.12 -0.43 -6.73
C ILE A 326 -10.57 -0.08 -7.02
N TYR A 327 -11.15 0.82 -6.21
CA TYR A 327 -12.51 1.30 -6.42
C TYR A 327 -12.47 2.62 -7.17
N VAL A 328 -13.05 2.62 -8.36
CA VAL A 328 -13.21 3.83 -9.21
C VAL A 328 -14.67 3.90 -9.63
N LYS A 329 -15.40 4.76 -8.96
CA LYS A 329 -16.86 4.89 -9.17
C LYS A 329 -17.21 4.94 -10.66
N PRO A 330 -18.20 4.14 -11.13
CA PRO A 330 -19.06 3.26 -10.34
C PRO A 330 -18.62 1.79 -10.26
N TYR A 331 -17.33 1.47 -10.44
CA TYR A 331 -16.84 0.10 -10.58
C TYR A 331 -15.75 -0.25 -9.56
N LEU A 332 -15.67 -1.53 -9.23
CA LEU A 332 -14.54 -2.12 -8.51
C LEU A 332 -13.69 -2.93 -9.48
N TYR A 333 -12.38 -2.70 -9.48
CA TYR A 333 -11.44 -3.42 -10.33
C TYR A 333 -10.46 -4.21 -9.48
N ALA A 334 -10.07 -5.38 -9.98
CA ALA A 334 -9.03 -6.19 -9.41
C ALA A 334 -8.18 -6.85 -10.49
N ILE A 335 -6.97 -7.25 -10.15
CA ILE A 335 -6.13 -8.09 -10.99
C ILE A 335 -5.61 -9.24 -10.15
N THR A 336 -5.76 -10.47 -10.64
CA THR A 336 -5.22 -11.65 -9.95
C THR A 336 -3.71 -11.72 -10.11
N ASP A 337 -3.05 -12.47 -9.26
CA ASP A 337 -1.61 -12.75 -9.32
C ASP A 337 -1.17 -13.31 -10.68
N GLY A 338 -2.06 -14.04 -11.36
CA GLY A 338 -1.82 -14.60 -12.70
C GLY A 338 -2.25 -13.72 -13.87
N GLY A 339 -2.55 -12.43 -13.65
CA GLY A 339 -2.82 -11.46 -14.71
C GLY A 339 -4.21 -11.52 -15.31
N ILE A 340 -5.23 -11.88 -14.52
CA ILE A 340 -6.64 -11.74 -14.89
C ILE A 340 -7.18 -10.47 -14.28
N ALA A 341 -7.49 -9.48 -15.10
CA ALA A 341 -8.17 -8.26 -14.68
C ALA A 341 -9.68 -8.48 -14.67
N THR A 342 -10.36 -7.99 -13.64
CA THR A 342 -11.80 -8.14 -13.46
C THR A 342 -12.41 -6.79 -13.05
N CYS A 343 -13.54 -6.45 -13.66
CA CYS A 343 -14.40 -5.35 -13.28
C CYS A 343 -15.67 -5.91 -12.63
N PHE A 344 -15.98 -5.43 -11.43
CA PHE A 344 -17.16 -5.85 -10.68
C PHE A 344 -18.14 -4.68 -10.55
N ALA A 345 -19.42 -5.00 -10.56
CA ALA A 345 -20.45 -4.14 -10.01
C ALA A 345 -20.29 -4.09 -8.47
N PRO A 346 -20.13 -2.92 -7.85
CA PRO A 346 -19.87 -2.84 -6.41
C PRO A 346 -21.10 -3.15 -5.54
N ASP A 347 -22.30 -3.16 -6.12
CA ASP A 347 -23.57 -3.35 -5.41
C ASP A 347 -23.83 -4.81 -5.05
N ASP A 348 -23.46 -5.74 -5.93
CA ASP A 348 -23.77 -7.16 -5.81
C ASP A 348 -22.58 -8.08 -6.10
N GLY A 349 -21.44 -7.53 -6.57
CA GLY A 349 -20.24 -8.27 -6.93
C GLY A 349 -20.33 -8.99 -8.27
N GLU A 350 -21.34 -8.67 -9.10
CA GLU A 350 -21.45 -9.22 -10.46
C GLU A 350 -20.23 -8.85 -11.29
N ILE A 351 -19.71 -9.81 -12.05
CA ILE A 351 -18.59 -9.57 -12.96
C ILE A 351 -19.11 -8.95 -14.24
N ILE A 352 -18.78 -7.68 -14.47
CA ILE A 352 -19.11 -6.93 -15.68
C ILE A 352 -18.25 -7.40 -16.85
N TRP A 353 -16.95 -7.54 -16.62
CA TRP A 353 -16.01 -8.15 -17.54
C TRP A 353 -14.82 -8.78 -16.80
N GLN A 354 -14.20 -9.77 -17.42
CA GLN A 354 -13.01 -10.43 -16.94
C GLN A 354 -12.10 -10.79 -18.10
N GLU A 355 -10.87 -10.26 -18.12
CA GLU A 355 -9.97 -10.36 -19.24
C GLU A 355 -8.52 -10.62 -18.81
N ARG A 356 -7.78 -11.32 -19.66
CA ARG A 356 -6.36 -11.58 -19.41
C ARG A 356 -5.50 -10.45 -19.95
N VAL A 357 -4.77 -9.78 -19.05
CA VAL A 357 -3.77 -8.76 -19.41
C VAL A 357 -2.37 -9.37 -19.58
N GLY A 358 -2.10 -10.52 -18.95
CA GLY A 358 -0.83 -11.25 -19.02
C GLY A 358 0.11 -10.95 -17.86
N GLY A 359 1.19 -11.72 -17.76
CA GLY A 359 2.19 -11.63 -16.71
C GLY A 359 1.70 -12.05 -15.31
N ASN A 360 2.63 -12.10 -14.35
CA ASN A 360 2.29 -12.21 -12.94
C ASN A 360 2.25 -10.80 -12.31
N HIS A 361 1.43 -10.63 -11.29
CA HIS A 361 1.26 -9.34 -10.62
C HIS A 361 1.40 -9.46 -9.11
N SER A 362 2.29 -8.63 -8.54
CA SER A 362 2.40 -8.36 -7.10
C SER A 362 2.06 -6.90 -6.80
N ALA A 363 2.36 -6.00 -7.73
CA ALA A 363 2.06 -4.57 -7.63
C ALA A 363 0.55 -4.31 -7.63
N SER A 364 0.10 -3.46 -6.72
CA SER A 364 -1.28 -2.96 -6.72
C SER A 364 -1.49 -1.95 -7.84
N PRO A 365 -2.66 -1.96 -8.52
CA PRO A 365 -2.97 -1.01 -9.57
C PRO A 365 -3.10 0.42 -9.03
N VAL A 366 -2.87 1.40 -9.92
CA VAL A 366 -3.13 2.82 -9.66
C VAL A 366 -4.05 3.39 -10.71
N TYR A 367 -4.82 4.40 -10.32
CA TYR A 367 -5.76 5.11 -11.17
C TYR A 367 -5.43 6.59 -11.27
N ALA A 368 -5.51 7.11 -12.48
CA ALA A 368 -5.58 8.55 -12.76
C ALA A 368 -6.22 8.79 -14.13
N GLU A 369 -6.88 9.93 -14.35
CA GLU A 369 -7.41 10.39 -15.64
C GLU A 369 -8.24 9.34 -16.39
N ARG A 370 -9.14 8.63 -15.69
CA ARG A 370 -9.97 7.55 -16.26
C ARG A 370 -9.18 6.35 -16.79
N ARG A 371 -7.94 6.17 -16.33
CA ARG A 371 -7.07 5.05 -16.70
C ARG A 371 -6.63 4.27 -15.46
N ILE A 372 -6.49 2.96 -15.61
CA ILE A 372 -5.87 2.08 -14.62
C ILE A 372 -4.58 1.53 -15.21
N TYR A 373 -3.54 1.53 -14.40
CA TYR A 373 -2.21 1.03 -14.73
C TYR A 373 -1.96 -0.26 -13.95
N PHE A 374 -1.83 -1.38 -14.65
CA PHE A 374 -1.48 -2.69 -14.10
C PHE A 374 -0.02 -3.00 -14.41
N LEU A 375 0.82 -3.02 -13.39
CA LEU A 375 2.26 -3.35 -13.52
C LEU A 375 2.50 -4.81 -13.20
N SER A 376 3.06 -5.56 -14.17
CA SER A 376 3.45 -6.96 -14.00
C SER A 376 4.83 -7.12 -13.35
N GLU A 377 5.12 -8.32 -12.86
CA GLU A 377 6.44 -8.66 -12.30
C GLU A 377 7.57 -8.61 -13.34
N ASP A 378 7.28 -8.74 -14.62
CA ASP A 378 8.24 -8.61 -15.73
C ASP A 378 8.49 -7.14 -16.13
N GLY A 379 7.83 -6.17 -15.44
CA GLY A 379 7.94 -4.75 -15.72
C GLY A 379 7.14 -4.29 -16.93
N GLU A 380 6.16 -5.06 -17.38
CA GLU A 380 5.17 -4.60 -18.35
C GLU A 380 4.02 -3.90 -17.64
N THR A 381 3.68 -2.69 -18.07
CA THR A 381 2.50 -1.97 -17.60
C THR A 381 1.43 -1.98 -18.67
N THR A 382 0.30 -2.64 -18.39
CA THR A 382 -0.91 -2.56 -19.20
C THR A 382 -1.77 -1.40 -18.71
N VAL A 383 -2.09 -0.47 -19.60
CA VAL A 383 -2.96 0.69 -19.32
C VAL A 383 -4.31 0.46 -19.98
N ILE A 384 -5.38 0.55 -19.17
CA ILE A 384 -6.75 0.40 -19.65
C ILE A 384 -7.60 1.64 -19.37
N ASN A 385 -8.66 1.85 -20.13
CA ASN A 385 -9.70 2.79 -19.77
C ASN A 385 -10.61 2.20 -18.68
N VAL A 386 -11.07 3.05 -17.75
CA VAL A 386 -12.17 2.66 -16.84
C VAL A 386 -13.50 2.63 -17.60
N GLY A 387 -14.35 1.66 -17.32
CA GLY A 387 -15.67 1.53 -17.92
C GLY A 387 -16.22 0.12 -17.85
N SER A 388 -17.45 -0.04 -18.38
CA SER A 388 -18.15 -1.32 -18.50
C SER A 388 -17.61 -2.21 -19.64
N GLU A 389 -16.67 -1.71 -20.44
CA GLU A 389 -16.00 -2.46 -21.51
C GLU A 389 -14.49 -2.49 -21.23
N PHE A 390 -13.87 -3.65 -21.43
CA PHE A 390 -12.42 -3.78 -21.35
C PHE A 390 -11.75 -3.19 -22.58
N LYS A 391 -10.92 -2.17 -22.37
CA LYS A 391 -10.17 -1.54 -23.47
C LYS A 391 -8.73 -1.24 -23.05
N VAL A 392 -7.79 -2.00 -23.59
CA VAL A 392 -6.36 -1.70 -23.49
C VAL A 392 -6.03 -0.51 -24.39
N ILE A 393 -5.36 0.50 -23.84
CA ILE A 393 -4.89 1.69 -24.56
C ILE A 393 -3.38 1.71 -24.78
N ALA A 394 -2.62 1.03 -23.93
CA ALA A 394 -1.18 0.86 -24.10
C ALA A 394 -0.64 -0.36 -23.35
N LYS A 395 0.51 -0.86 -23.82
CA LYS A 395 1.39 -1.79 -23.12
C LYS A 395 2.81 -1.26 -23.18
N ASN A 396 3.46 -1.16 -22.02
CA ASN A 396 4.72 -0.46 -21.84
C ASN A 396 5.69 -1.36 -21.07
N ALA A 397 6.88 -1.63 -21.60
CA ALA A 397 7.82 -2.56 -21.01
C ALA A 397 9.10 -1.86 -20.54
N LEU A 398 9.43 -1.99 -19.26
CA LEU A 398 10.72 -1.55 -18.69
C LEU A 398 11.80 -2.63 -18.78
N LYS A 399 11.42 -3.89 -19.01
CA LYS A 399 12.33 -5.06 -19.13
C LYS A 399 13.15 -5.31 -17.86
N GLU A 400 12.60 -4.98 -16.71
CA GLU A 400 13.18 -5.24 -15.38
C GLU A 400 12.10 -5.77 -14.44
N LYS A 401 12.48 -6.65 -13.53
CA LYS A 401 11.55 -7.21 -12.54
C LYS A 401 11.01 -6.11 -11.63
N CYS A 402 9.68 -6.08 -11.46
CA CYS A 402 8.95 -5.13 -10.64
C CYS A 402 7.99 -5.84 -9.70
N GLN A 403 7.98 -5.44 -8.42
CA GLN A 403 6.99 -5.92 -7.44
C GLN A 403 6.36 -4.76 -6.67
N ALA A 404 7.06 -3.62 -6.62
CA ALA A 404 6.58 -2.40 -6.01
C ALA A 404 5.45 -1.77 -6.84
N SER A 405 4.48 -1.17 -6.15
CA SER A 405 3.39 -0.42 -6.81
C SER A 405 3.89 0.91 -7.35
N ILE A 406 3.27 1.39 -8.42
CA ILE A 406 3.57 2.68 -9.04
C ILE A 406 3.20 3.81 -8.08
N ALA A 407 4.02 4.87 -8.04
CA ALA A 407 3.66 6.15 -7.44
C ALA A 407 3.43 7.21 -8.53
N ILE A 408 2.57 8.17 -8.22
CA ILE A 408 2.17 9.24 -9.16
C ILE A 408 2.43 10.59 -8.50
N SER A 409 3.12 11.48 -9.18
CA SER A 409 3.31 12.86 -8.72
C SER A 409 3.73 13.77 -9.86
N GLN A 410 3.14 14.96 -9.92
CA GLN A 410 3.49 16.05 -10.85
C GLN A 410 3.53 15.60 -12.32
N GLY A 411 2.49 14.88 -12.76
CA GLY A 411 2.37 14.42 -14.14
C GLY A 411 3.32 13.26 -14.52
N GLN A 412 3.99 12.65 -13.56
CA GLN A 412 4.97 11.58 -13.76
C GLN A 412 4.62 10.32 -13.00
N LEU A 413 5.07 9.15 -13.52
CA LEU A 413 5.00 7.87 -12.84
C LEU A 413 6.39 7.50 -12.32
N PHE A 414 6.42 7.00 -11.07
CA PHE A 414 7.64 6.52 -10.45
C PHE A 414 7.52 5.02 -10.24
N ILE A 415 8.38 4.26 -10.90
CA ILE A 415 8.34 2.79 -10.93
C ILE A 415 9.65 2.25 -10.40
N ARG A 416 9.59 1.52 -9.28
CA ARG A 416 10.73 0.81 -8.74
C ARG A 416 10.80 -0.59 -9.31
N SER A 417 11.90 -0.89 -9.96
CA SER A 417 12.31 -2.24 -10.32
C SER A 417 13.25 -2.85 -9.27
N GLU A 418 13.70 -4.06 -9.52
CA GLU A 418 14.73 -4.73 -8.70
C GLU A 418 16.03 -3.92 -8.63
N LYS A 419 16.41 -3.22 -9.72
CA LYS A 419 17.70 -2.53 -9.86
C LYS A 419 17.63 -1.02 -9.89
N HIS A 420 16.49 -0.46 -10.30
CA HIS A 420 16.39 0.97 -10.59
C HIS A 420 15.10 1.59 -10.06
N LEU A 421 15.14 2.89 -9.89
CA LEU A 421 13.97 3.74 -9.85
C LEU A 421 13.86 4.47 -11.19
N PHE A 422 12.72 4.34 -11.86
CA PHE A 422 12.39 5.04 -13.10
C PHE A 422 11.45 6.20 -12.81
N CYS A 423 11.71 7.35 -13.40
CA CYS A 423 10.76 8.42 -13.56
C CYS A 423 10.27 8.43 -15.02
N VAL A 424 9.01 8.10 -15.21
CA VAL A 424 8.37 8.02 -16.52
C VAL A 424 7.57 9.28 -16.78
N GLY A 425 7.75 9.91 -17.94
CA GLY A 425 7.09 11.12 -18.36
C GLY A 425 8.08 12.21 -18.79
N LYS A 426 7.57 13.39 -19.08
CA LYS A 426 8.39 14.53 -19.50
C LYS A 426 9.27 15.05 -18.37
N LYS A 427 10.45 15.55 -18.74
CA LYS A 427 11.33 16.31 -17.84
C LYS A 427 10.72 17.65 -17.47
#